data_35725ac1cd9bae078c1b49f2695d6d86
#
_entry.id   35725ac1cd9bae078c1b49f2695d6d86
#
_cell.length_a   1.000
_cell.length_b   1.000
_cell.length_c   1.000
_cell.angle_alpha   90.00
_cell.angle_beta   90.00
_cell.angle_gamma   90.00
#
_symmetry.space_group_name_H-M   'P 1'
#
loop_
_entity.id
_entity.type
_entity.pdbx_description
1 polymer ?
#
loop_
_entity_poly.entity_id
_entity_poly.type
_entity_poly.pdbx_seq_one_letter_code
_entity_poly.pdbx_strand_id
1 'polypeptide(L)'
;VQVPGWRMQLRSWALWDALTNALESERLLDDYDMVFLDTPPALGYLTINALAAADILLVPLGASFLEFDSTGRFFDMLYSTFASIEDGESAARRAGGQPEMRFEWDAVMTMITRYDANQQADLANLVQVYFEELSAAHRQEMTVMVGQAGEQVSGIYETDYRDFNRDTYTRGRETFDRTWAEVKEVILGTWWRDQAMAQSEES
;
A
#
# COMPACT_ATOMS: atom_id res chain seq x y z
N VAL A 1 0.37 19.48 38.65
CA VAL A 1 -0.50 19.95 37.55
C VAL A 1 -1.38 18.76 37.19
N GLN A 2 -2.67 18.81 37.53
CA GLN A 2 -3.63 17.78 37.16
C GLN A 2 -3.80 17.82 35.61
N VAL A 3 -3.45 16.74 34.95
CA VAL A 3 -3.70 16.58 33.51
C VAL A 3 -5.21 16.46 33.31
N PRO A 4 -5.86 17.29 32.48
CA PRO A 4 -7.29 17.22 32.27
C PRO A 4 -7.76 15.83 31.86
N GLY A 5 -8.91 15.37 32.35
CA GLY A 5 -9.42 14.01 32.13
C GLY A 5 -9.59 13.57 30.68
N TRP A 6 -9.73 14.52 29.72
CA TRP A 6 -9.80 14.23 28.30
C TRP A 6 -8.48 13.65 27.75
N ARG A 7 -7.32 13.98 28.34
CA ARG A 7 -6.02 13.36 27.95
C ARG A 7 -5.89 11.93 28.41
N MET A 8 -6.63 11.49 29.41
CA MET A 8 -6.69 10.08 29.81
C MET A 8 -7.64 9.27 28.91
N GLN A 9 -8.73 9.89 28.43
CA GLN A 9 -9.62 9.23 27.46
C GLN A 9 -8.96 9.04 26.10
N LEU A 10 -8.14 9.99 25.63
CA LEU A 10 -7.37 9.84 24.37
C LEU A 10 -6.31 8.72 24.45
N ARG A 11 -5.88 8.30 25.64
CA ARG A 11 -4.98 7.16 25.83
C ARG A 11 -5.69 5.79 25.75
N SER A 12 -7.01 5.76 25.87
CA SER A 12 -7.80 4.55 25.72
C SER A 12 -8.33 4.33 24.29
N TRP A 13 -8.13 5.30 23.39
CA TRP A 13 -8.42 5.13 21.97
C TRP A 13 -7.14 4.67 21.30
N ALA A 14 -7.16 3.48 20.74
CA ALA A 14 -6.11 2.99 19.90
C ALA A 14 -6.12 3.88 18.65
N LEU A 15 -5.19 4.85 18.59
CA LEU A 15 -5.14 5.84 17.51
C LEU A 15 -4.79 5.20 16.15
N TRP A 16 -4.33 3.96 16.15
CA TRP A 16 -3.93 3.22 14.96
C TRP A 16 -5.10 2.52 14.25
N ASP A 17 -6.23 2.29 14.93
CA ASP A 17 -7.41 1.60 14.37
C ASP A 17 -8.59 2.53 14.03
N ALA A 18 -8.38 3.84 14.13
CA ALA A 18 -9.44 4.81 13.91
C ALA A 18 -10.01 4.77 12.49
N LEU A 19 -9.18 4.48 11.49
CA LEU A 19 -9.62 4.35 10.11
C LEU A 19 -10.41 3.05 9.90
N THR A 20 -9.95 1.93 10.42
CA THR A 20 -10.66 0.64 10.38
C THR A 20 -12.06 0.79 10.96
N ASN A 21 -12.16 1.35 12.18
CA ASN A 21 -13.43 1.60 12.85
C ASN A 21 -14.34 2.56 12.05
N ALA A 22 -13.76 3.55 11.34
CA ALA A 22 -14.53 4.45 10.49
C ALA A 22 -15.08 3.74 9.25
N LEU A 23 -14.26 2.95 8.55
CA LEU A 23 -14.68 2.16 7.38
C LEU A 23 -15.82 1.19 7.72
N GLU A 24 -15.72 0.52 8.88
CA GLU A 24 -16.75 -0.38 9.38
C GLU A 24 -18.04 0.36 9.78
N SER A 25 -17.93 1.45 10.55
CA SER A 25 -19.09 2.20 11.03
C SER A 25 -19.90 2.87 9.92
N GLU A 26 -19.23 3.34 8.87
CA GLU A 26 -19.85 3.92 7.69
C GLU A 26 -20.30 2.85 6.67
N ARG A 27 -20.03 1.56 6.96
CA ARG A 27 -20.41 0.42 6.12
C ARG A 27 -19.90 0.53 4.67
N LEU A 28 -18.74 1.15 4.46
CA LEU A 28 -18.20 1.35 3.12
C LEU A 28 -17.91 0.03 2.40
N LEU A 29 -17.55 -1.01 3.15
CA LEU A 29 -17.30 -2.35 2.61
C LEU A 29 -18.59 -3.07 2.13
N ASP A 30 -19.78 -2.58 2.50
CA ASP A 30 -21.04 -3.09 1.96
C ASP A 30 -21.34 -2.51 0.56
N ASP A 31 -20.82 -1.30 0.28
CA ASP A 31 -21.10 -0.56 -0.95
C ASP A 31 -19.97 -0.67 -1.99
N TYR A 32 -18.75 -1.01 -1.57
CA TYR A 32 -17.55 -1.05 -2.41
C TYR A 32 -16.79 -2.37 -2.25
N ASP A 33 -16.38 -2.96 -3.36
CA ASP A 33 -15.57 -4.18 -3.40
C ASP A 33 -14.10 -3.90 -3.00
N MET A 34 -13.64 -2.64 -3.12
CA MET A 34 -12.25 -2.26 -2.91
C MET A 34 -12.13 -0.79 -2.48
N VAL A 35 -11.22 -0.53 -1.54
CA VAL A 35 -10.87 0.82 -1.08
C VAL A 35 -9.37 1.03 -1.30
N PHE A 36 -9.00 2.10 -2.01
CA PHE A 36 -7.61 2.52 -2.16
C PHE A 36 -7.30 3.64 -1.17
N LEU A 37 -6.25 3.44 -0.37
CA LEU A 37 -5.76 4.40 0.60
C LEU A 37 -4.46 5.03 0.08
N ASP A 38 -4.54 6.24 -0.48
CA ASP A 38 -3.36 7.01 -0.87
C ASP A 38 -2.81 7.76 0.35
N THR A 39 -1.55 7.51 0.70
CA THR A 39 -0.95 8.00 1.94
C THR A 39 0.10 9.08 1.68
N PRO A 40 0.26 10.06 2.59
CA PRO A 40 1.36 11.02 2.49
C PRO A 40 2.72 10.31 2.67
N PRO A 41 3.83 10.86 2.12
CA PRO A 41 5.16 10.25 2.14
C PRO A 41 5.86 10.39 3.52
N ALA A 42 5.13 10.18 4.60
CA ALA A 42 5.65 10.27 5.96
C ALA A 42 4.94 9.25 6.85
N LEU A 43 5.68 8.54 7.68
CA LEU A 43 5.12 7.59 8.65
C LEU A 43 4.54 8.35 9.86
N GLY A 44 3.46 9.09 9.63
CA GLY A 44 2.67 9.76 10.65
C GLY A 44 1.43 8.97 11.04
N TYR A 45 0.63 9.49 11.96
CA TYR A 45 -0.59 8.82 12.43
C TYR A 45 -1.58 8.44 11.32
N LEU A 46 -1.72 9.27 10.28
CA LEU A 46 -2.60 8.97 9.16
C LEU A 46 -2.09 7.77 8.36
N THR A 47 -0.78 7.72 8.09
CA THR A 47 -0.15 6.61 7.38
C THR A 47 -0.22 5.32 8.21
N ILE A 48 0.03 5.39 9.53
CA ILE A 48 -0.09 4.22 10.42
C ILE A 48 -1.52 3.67 10.41
N ASN A 49 -2.54 4.55 10.47
CA ASN A 49 -3.94 4.13 10.36
C ASN A 49 -4.27 3.48 9.02
N ALA A 50 -3.78 4.05 7.91
CA ALA A 50 -4.00 3.49 6.59
C ALA A 50 -3.33 2.10 6.45
N LEU A 51 -2.09 1.97 6.95
CA LEU A 51 -1.36 0.70 6.92
C LEU A 51 -1.99 -0.36 7.82
N ALA A 52 -2.53 0.05 8.98
CA ALA A 52 -3.22 -0.86 9.89
C ALA A 52 -4.59 -1.33 9.36
N ALA A 53 -5.24 -0.52 8.53
CA ALA A 53 -6.54 -0.83 7.93
C ALA A 53 -6.43 -1.56 6.59
N ALA A 54 -5.23 -1.66 6.00
CA ALA A 54 -5.04 -2.24 4.68
C ALA A 54 -4.77 -3.75 4.77
N ASP A 55 -5.33 -4.50 3.85
CA ASP A 55 -5.04 -5.93 3.64
C ASP A 55 -3.81 -6.11 2.73
N ILE A 56 -3.60 -5.17 1.80
CA ILE A 56 -2.52 -5.24 0.82
C ILE A 56 -1.72 -3.94 0.82
N LEU A 57 -0.39 -4.04 0.86
CA LEU A 57 0.51 -2.91 0.73
C LEU A 57 1.15 -2.87 -0.66
N LEU A 58 0.93 -1.77 -1.38
CA LEU A 58 1.65 -1.45 -2.60
C LEU A 58 2.71 -0.38 -2.30
N VAL A 59 3.97 -0.69 -2.56
CA VAL A 59 5.11 0.18 -2.24
C VAL A 59 5.82 0.58 -3.54
N PRO A 60 5.42 1.69 -4.17
CA PRO A 60 6.09 2.20 -5.36
C PRO A 60 7.44 2.82 -5.00
N LEU A 61 8.47 2.50 -5.79
CA LEU A 61 9.81 3.08 -5.64
C LEU A 61 10.43 3.33 -7.02
N GLY A 62 11.29 4.32 -7.13
CA GLY A 62 12.09 4.52 -8.34
C GLY A 62 13.38 3.71 -8.31
N ALA A 63 13.95 3.45 -9.47
CA ALA A 63 15.23 2.78 -9.61
C ALA A 63 16.41 3.75 -9.38
N SER A 64 16.55 4.23 -8.13
CA SER A 64 17.68 5.04 -7.67
C SER A 64 18.19 4.52 -6.32
N PHE A 65 19.48 4.70 -6.03
CA PHE A 65 20.05 4.29 -4.74
C PHE A 65 19.39 4.98 -3.57
N LEU A 66 19.00 6.24 -3.73
CA LEU A 66 18.33 7.00 -2.67
C LEU A 66 16.95 6.42 -2.36
N GLU A 67 16.17 6.09 -3.39
CA GLU A 67 14.84 5.50 -3.19
C GLU A 67 14.93 4.07 -2.68
N PHE A 68 15.91 3.29 -3.13
CA PHE A 68 16.19 1.95 -2.59
C PHE A 68 16.52 2.00 -1.08
N ASP A 69 17.47 2.86 -0.67
CA ASP A 69 17.84 3.04 0.75
C ASP A 69 16.65 3.55 1.58
N SER A 70 15.89 4.50 1.03
CA SER A 70 14.69 5.03 1.69
C SER A 70 13.61 3.97 1.86
N THR A 71 13.44 3.08 0.89
CA THR A 71 12.47 1.98 0.97
C THR A 71 12.90 0.95 2.00
N GLY A 72 14.18 0.60 2.07
CA GLY A 72 14.71 -0.26 3.13
C GLY A 72 14.44 0.32 4.53
N ARG A 73 14.75 1.60 4.74
CA ARG A 73 14.44 2.30 6.01
C ARG A 73 12.95 2.40 6.30
N PHE A 74 12.13 2.53 5.28
CA PHE A 74 10.67 2.51 5.44
C PHE A 74 10.23 1.17 6.02
N PHE A 75 10.70 0.04 5.50
CA PHE A 75 10.38 -1.29 6.04
C PHE A 75 10.90 -1.49 7.46
N ASP A 76 12.11 -1.02 7.79
CA ASP A 76 12.64 -1.07 9.16
C ASP A 76 11.77 -0.26 10.13
N MET A 77 11.36 0.95 9.74
CA MET A 77 10.46 1.79 10.54
C MET A 77 9.07 1.16 10.66
N LEU A 78 8.54 0.62 9.58
CA LEU A 78 7.25 -0.07 9.54
C LEU A 78 7.26 -1.22 10.56
N TYR A 79 8.23 -2.12 10.44
CA TYR A 79 8.38 -3.25 11.35
C TYR A 79 8.46 -2.81 12.82
N SER A 80 9.36 -1.88 13.13
CA SER A 80 9.56 -1.42 14.52
C SER A 80 8.34 -0.73 15.11
N THR A 81 7.60 0.03 14.27
CA THR A 81 6.39 0.73 14.70
C THR A 81 5.26 -0.27 15.01
N PHE A 82 4.99 -1.20 14.10
CA PHE A 82 3.92 -2.18 14.28
C PHE A 82 4.24 -3.18 15.39
N ALA A 83 5.49 -3.65 15.50
CA ALA A 83 5.91 -4.48 16.64
C ALA A 83 5.68 -3.77 17.99
N SER A 84 5.97 -2.46 18.07
CA SER A 84 5.73 -1.69 19.30
C SER A 84 4.25 -1.55 19.62
N ILE A 85 3.39 -1.42 18.62
CA ILE A 85 1.92 -1.38 18.80
C ILE A 85 1.42 -2.75 19.25
N GLU A 86 1.84 -3.83 18.59
CA GLU A 86 1.50 -5.21 18.95
C GLU A 86 1.87 -5.54 20.39
N ASP A 87 3.10 -5.22 20.81
CA ASP A 87 3.58 -5.45 22.17
C ASP A 87 2.72 -4.73 23.21
N GLY A 88 2.40 -3.45 22.95
CA GLY A 88 1.58 -2.63 23.82
C GLY A 88 0.14 -3.14 23.94
N GLU A 89 -0.49 -3.42 22.82
CA GLU A 89 -1.86 -3.93 22.75
C GLU A 89 -1.98 -5.36 23.30
N SER A 90 -1.04 -6.23 22.96
CA SER A 90 -1.02 -7.61 23.47
C SER A 90 -0.83 -7.67 24.98
N ALA A 91 -0.05 -6.75 25.57
CA ALA A 91 0.06 -6.63 27.02
C ALA A 91 -1.27 -6.24 27.67
N ALA A 92 -1.99 -5.27 27.08
CA ALA A 92 -3.31 -4.85 27.56
C ALA A 92 -4.36 -5.97 27.40
N ARG A 93 -4.38 -6.65 26.26
CA ARG A 93 -5.30 -7.78 25.98
C ARG A 93 -5.07 -8.97 26.90
N ARG A 94 -3.81 -9.34 27.16
CA ARG A 94 -3.48 -10.41 28.13
C ARG A 94 -4.01 -10.12 29.53
N ALA A 95 -3.92 -8.87 29.98
CA ALA A 95 -4.49 -8.46 31.26
C ALA A 95 -6.03 -8.61 31.32
N GLY A 96 -6.70 -8.53 30.14
CA GLY A 96 -8.14 -8.75 29.97
C GLY A 96 -8.53 -10.20 29.62
N GLY A 97 -7.58 -11.13 29.53
CA GLY A 97 -7.84 -12.53 29.11
C GLY A 97 -8.19 -12.68 27.62
N GLN A 98 -7.83 -11.72 26.80
CA GLN A 98 -8.05 -11.73 25.34
C GLN A 98 -6.81 -12.25 24.59
N PRO A 99 -6.96 -12.75 23.35
CA PRO A 99 -5.83 -13.18 22.52
C PRO A 99 -4.90 -12.01 22.17
N GLU A 100 -3.64 -12.32 21.91
CA GLU A 100 -2.65 -11.35 21.45
C GLU A 100 -3.08 -10.75 20.12
N MET A 101 -2.67 -9.51 19.90
CA MET A 101 -2.87 -8.83 18.64
C MET A 101 -1.66 -9.03 17.72
N ARG A 102 -1.91 -9.19 16.42
CA ARG A 102 -0.90 -9.17 15.38
C ARG A 102 -1.42 -8.41 14.17
N PHE A 103 -0.52 -7.70 13.52
CA PHE A 103 -0.77 -7.10 12.21
C PHE A 103 -0.24 -8.06 11.14
N GLU A 104 -1.11 -8.44 10.24
CA GLU A 104 -0.77 -9.28 9.10
C GLU A 104 -1.30 -8.62 7.83
N TRP A 105 -0.44 -8.49 6.83
CA TRP A 105 -0.86 -8.08 5.49
C TRP A 105 -0.94 -9.31 4.61
N ASP A 106 -2.03 -9.46 3.89
CA ASP A 106 -2.24 -10.58 2.97
C ASP A 106 -1.23 -10.58 1.84
N ALA A 107 -0.81 -9.39 1.43
CA ALA A 107 0.28 -9.21 0.49
C ALA A 107 1.02 -7.89 0.68
N VAL A 108 2.32 -7.91 0.39
CA VAL A 108 3.16 -6.72 0.24
C VAL A 108 3.82 -6.80 -1.12
N MET A 109 3.68 -5.75 -1.95
CA MET A 109 4.24 -5.69 -3.28
C MET A 109 5.06 -4.42 -3.47
N THR A 110 6.33 -4.55 -3.79
CA THR A 110 7.16 -3.45 -4.24
C THR A 110 7.08 -3.32 -5.76
N MET A 111 7.05 -2.10 -6.27
CA MET A 111 6.88 -1.84 -7.69
C MET A 111 7.82 -0.74 -8.16
N ILE A 112 8.69 -1.06 -9.12
CA ILE A 112 9.57 -0.05 -9.73
C ILE A 112 8.75 0.83 -10.65
N THR A 113 8.74 2.14 -10.35
CA THR A 113 8.05 3.17 -11.12
C THR A 113 9.03 4.16 -11.74
N ARG A 114 8.58 4.92 -12.73
CA ARG A 114 9.40 5.93 -13.44
C ARG A 114 10.70 5.35 -14.01
N TYR A 115 10.63 4.11 -14.50
CA TYR A 115 11.76 3.36 -14.98
C TYR A 115 12.25 3.86 -16.35
N ASP A 116 13.56 4.10 -16.46
CA ASP A 116 14.26 4.34 -17.72
C ASP A 116 15.25 3.21 -17.98
N ALA A 117 14.94 2.36 -18.96
CA ALA A 117 15.76 1.19 -19.29
C ALA A 117 17.19 1.54 -19.71
N ASN A 118 17.42 2.74 -20.28
CA ASN A 118 18.75 3.16 -20.74
C ASN A 118 19.70 3.53 -19.59
N GLN A 119 19.16 3.93 -18.44
CA GLN A 119 19.95 4.48 -17.34
C GLN A 119 19.89 3.65 -16.06
N GLN A 120 18.84 2.86 -15.86
CA GLN A 120 18.50 2.29 -14.57
C GLN A 120 18.45 0.76 -14.56
N ALA A 121 18.79 0.07 -15.66
CA ALA A 121 18.61 -1.37 -15.81
C ALA A 121 19.31 -2.18 -14.70
N ASP A 122 20.59 -1.89 -14.43
CA ASP A 122 21.38 -2.64 -13.44
C ASP A 122 20.83 -2.45 -12.03
N LEU A 123 20.48 -1.22 -11.67
CA LEU A 123 19.93 -0.92 -10.35
C LEU A 123 18.51 -1.48 -10.18
N ALA A 124 17.70 -1.42 -11.23
CA ALA A 124 16.36 -2.03 -11.20
C ALA A 124 16.45 -3.57 -11.02
N ASN A 125 17.43 -4.23 -11.66
CA ASN A 125 17.71 -5.64 -11.41
C ASN A 125 18.11 -5.90 -9.95
N LEU A 126 19.00 -5.07 -9.40
CA LEU A 126 19.41 -5.19 -7.99
C LEU A 126 18.22 -5.04 -7.04
N VAL A 127 17.36 -4.05 -7.26
CA VAL A 127 16.15 -3.82 -6.47
C VAL A 127 15.22 -5.03 -6.51
N GLN A 128 14.96 -5.57 -7.70
CA GLN A 128 14.12 -6.77 -7.84
C GLN A 128 14.73 -8.00 -7.17
N VAL A 129 16.03 -8.20 -7.28
CA VAL A 129 16.72 -9.30 -6.57
C VAL A 129 16.68 -9.12 -5.05
N TYR A 130 16.80 -7.88 -4.56
CA TYR A 130 16.77 -7.61 -3.11
C TYR A 130 15.40 -7.85 -2.49
N PHE A 131 14.33 -7.44 -3.16
CA PHE A 131 12.95 -7.63 -2.67
C PHE A 131 12.36 -8.98 -3.09
N GLU A 132 13.01 -9.71 -3.98
CA GLU A 132 12.63 -11.07 -4.43
C GLU A 132 11.11 -11.22 -4.69
N GLU A 133 10.44 -12.07 -3.91
CA GLU A 133 9.02 -12.37 -4.05
C GLU A 133 8.09 -11.18 -3.80
N LEU A 134 8.58 -10.15 -3.10
CA LEU A 134 7.81 -8.92 -2.90
C LEU A 134 7.85 -8.00 -4.12
N SER A 135 8.71 -8.25 -5.10
CA SER A 135 8.90 -7.34 -6.23
C SER A 135 8.00 -7.71 -7.41
N ALA A 136 7.25 -6.71 -7.91
CA ALA A 136 6.56 -6.84 -9.18
C ALA A 136 7.54 -7.20 -10.31
N ALA A 137 7.14 -8.09 -11.21
CA ALA A 137 7.95 -8.47 -12.35
C ALA A 137 8.05 -7.33 -13.37
N HIS A 138 6.94 -6.62 -13.58
CA HIS A 138 6.89 -5.46 -14.47
C HIS A 138 7.47 -4.20 -13.81
N ARG A 139 8.23 -3.43 -14.60
CA ARG A 139 8.74 -2.10 -14.25
C ARG A 139 7.93 -1.06 -14.99
N GLN A 140 7.27 -0.21 -14.27
CA GLN A 140 6.47 0.85 -14.87
C GLN A 140 7.37 1.90 -15.52
N GLU A 141 7.39 1.94 -16.83
CA GLU A 141 8.23 2.86 -17.59
C GLU A 141 7.80 4.32 -17.39
N MET A 142 8.79 5.20 -17.42
CA MET A 142 8.54 6.64 -17.46
C MET A 142 7.83 6.99 -18.78
N THR A 143 6.75 7.75 -18.68
CA THR A 143 6.00 8.23 -19.84
C THR A 143 5.59 9.68 -19.69
N VAL A 144 5.67 10.43 -20.79
CA VAL A 144 5.21 11.83 -20.84
C VAL A 144 3.69 11.96 -20.67
N MET A 145 2.95 10.87 -20.87
CA MET A 145 1.49 10.86 -20.68
C MET A 145 1.08 11.28 -19.26
N VAL A 146 1.86 10.87 -18.24
CA VAL A 146 1.57 11.22 -16.83
C VAL A 146 1.61 12.73 -16.63
N GLY A 147 2.65 13.38 -17.17
CA GLY A 147 2.78 14.84 -17.08
C GLY A 147 1.62 15.57 -17.77
N GLN A 148 1.30 15.17 -19.00
CA GLN A 148 0.22 15.79 -19.77
C GLN A 148 -1.17 15.53 -19.17
N ALA A 149 -1.44 14.32 -18.70
CA ALA A 149 -2.67 14.00 -17.97
C ALA A 149 -2.81 14.89 -16.71
N GLY A 150 -1.72 15.07 -15.96
CA GLY A 150 -1.70 15.95 -14.79
C GLY A 150 -1.97 17.42 -15.14
N GLU A 151 -1.43 17.94 -16.26
CA GLU A 151 -1.73 19.29 -16.76
C GLU A 151 -3.21 19.47 -17.14
N GLN A 152 -3.84 18.41 -17.64
CA GLN A 152 -5.26 18.40 -18.00
C GLN A 152 -6.19 18.03 -16.83
N VAL A 153 -5.63 17.76 -15.65
CA VAL A 153 -6.37 17.28 -14.47
C VAL A 153 -7.22 16.04 -14.83
N SER A 154 -6.65 15.13 -15.60
CA SER A 154 -7.29 13.89 -16.06
C SER A 154 -6.46 12.65 -15.70
N GLY A 155 -7.09 11.50 -15.62
CA GLY A 155 -6.41 10.23 -15.50
C GLY A 155 -5.79 9.78 -16.83
N ILE A 156 -4.74 8.93 -16.78
CA ILE A 156 -4.10 8.39 -18.01
C ILE A 156 -5.12 7.67 -18.91
N TYR A 157 -6.14 7.05 -18.32
CA TYR A 157 -7.18 6.33 -19.06
C TYR A 157 -8.24 7.25 -19.68
N GLU A 158 -8.28 8.51 -19.27
CA GLU A 158 -9.22 9.54 -19.75
C GLU A 158 -8.60 10.43 -20.85
N THR A 159 -7.27 10.35 -21.04
CA THR A 159 -6.57 11.15 -22.05
C THR A 159 -6.97 10.74 -23.48
N ASP A 160 -7.17 11.72 -24.37
CA ASP A 160 -7.45 11.46 -25.80
C ASP A 160 -6.15 11.01 -26.49
N TYR A 161 -6.23 9.91 -27.27
CA TYR A 161 -5.10 9.43 -28.07
C TYR A 161 -4.61 10.48 -29.09
N ARG A 162 -5.45 11.46 -29.45
CA ARG A 162 -5.12 12.53 -30.40
C ARG A 162 -4.12 13.54 -29.87
N ASP A 163 -3.99 13.62 -28.53
CA ASP A 163 -3.06 14.51 -27.87
C ASP A 163 -1.62 13.99 -27.89
N PHE A 164 -1.41 12.76 -28.38
CA PHE A 164 -0.12 12.09 -28.40
C PHE A 164 0.20 11.54 -29.81
N ASN A 165 1.48 11.32 -30.07
CA ASN A 165 1.82 10.42 -31.16
C ASN A 165 1.44 8.98 -30.77
N ARG A 166 1.15 8.16 -31.77
CA ARG A 166 0.64 6.81 -31.60
C ARG A 166 1.55 5.95 -30.71
N ASP A 167 2.86 6.02 -30.92
CA ASP A 167 3.81 5.18 -30.20
C ASP A 167 3.91 5.57 -28.72
N THR A 168 3.90 6.87 -28.42
CA THR A 168 3.88 7.38 -27.04
C THR A 168 2.61 6.96 -26.32
N TYR A 169 1.46 7.09 -26.98
CA TYR A 169 0.19 6.67 -26.40
C TYR A 169 0.16 5.16 -26.13
N THR A 170 0.52 4.34 -27.13
CA THR A 170 0.50 2.88 -26.99
C THR A 170 1.43 2.42 -25.86
N ARG A 171 2.70 2.86 -25.87
CA ARG A 171 3.65 2.48 -24.81
C ARG A 171 3.24 2.96 -23.44
N GLY A 172 2.73 4.19 -23.34
CA GLY A 172 2.24 4.75 -22.11
C GLY A 172 1.09 3.95 -21.52
N ARG A 173 0.13 3.54 -22.36
CA ARG A 173 -0.99 2.68 -21.94
C ARG A 173 -0.53 1.29 -21.54
N GLU A 174 0.30 0.65 -22.35
CA GLU A 174 0.80 -0.71 -22.11
C GLU A 174 1.54 -0.83 -20.79
N THR A 175 2.36 0.17 -20.41
CA THR A 175 3.08 0.10 -19.13
C THR A 175 2.13 0.14 -17.92
N PHE A 176 1.06 0.94 -17.97
CA PHE A 176 0.04 0.98 -16.93
C PHE A 176 -0.84 -0.28 -16.93
N ASP A 177 -1.24 -0.76 -18.11
CA ASP A 177 -2.04 -1.98 -18.23
C ASP A 177 -1.31 -3.21 -17.65
N ARG A 178 0.00 -3.34 -17.90
CA ARG A 178 0.82 -4.42 -17.32
C ARG A 178 0.97 -4.28 -15.80
N THR A 179 1.25 -3.07 -15.32
CA THR A 179 1.30 -2.78 -13.88
C THR A 179 -0.01 -3.16 -13.21
N TRP A 180 -1.12 -2.71 -13.78
CA TRP A 180 -2.45 -3.01 -13.25
C TRP A 180 -2.76 -4.50 -13.28
N ALA A 181 -2.34 -5.23 -14.31
CA ALA A 181 -2.55 -6.67 -14.39
C ALA A 181 -1.89 -7.40 -13.21
N GLU A 182 -0.64 -7.07 -12.86
CA GLU A 182 0.05 -7.68 -11.71
C GLU A 182 -0.61 -7.30 -10.38
N VAL A 183 -0.93 -6.02 -10.17
CA VAL A 183 -1.64 -5.58 -8.96
C VAL A 183 -2.98 -6.30 -8.82
N LYS A 184 -3.72 -6.43 -9.91
CA LYS A 184 -5.00 -7.14 -9.93
C LYS A 184 -4.85 -8.62 -9.59
N GLU A 185 -3.81 -9.29 -10.05
CA GLU A 185 -3.54 -10.70 -9.72
C GLU A 185 -3.31 -10.87 -8.21
N VAL A 186 -2.55 -9.96 -7.59
CA VAL A 186 -2.34 -9.95 -6.13
C VAL A 186 -3.66 -9.77 -5.39
N ILE A 187 -4.45 -8.76 -5.76
CA ILE A 187 -5.74 -8.46 -5.13
C ILE A 187 -6.71 -9.65 -5.26
N LEU A 188 -6.84 -10.23 -6.45
CA LEU A 188 -7.72 -11.38 -6.65
C LEU A 188 -7.21 -12.63 -5.92
N GLY A 189 -5.89 -12.79 -5.81
CA GLY A 189 -5.28 -13.91 -5.08
C GLY A 189 -5.57 -13.87 -3.59
N THR A 190 -5.60 -12.69 -2.97
CA THR A 190 -6.00 -12.52 -1.56
C THR A 190 -7.49 -12.76 -1.40
N TRP A 191 -8.32 -12.13 -2.20
CA TRP A 191 -9.77 -12.26 -2.14
C TRP A 191 -10.27 -13.71 -2.28
N TRP A 192 -9.70 -14.49 -3.20
CA TRP A 192 -10.04 -15.91 -3.34
C TRP A 192 -9.63 -16.75 -2.12
N ARG A 193 -8.52 -16.42 -1.45
CA ARG A 193 -8.09 -17.10 -0.21
C ARG A 193 -9.08 -16.87 0.92
N ASP A 194 -9.54 -15.64 1.10
CA ASP A 194 -10.49 -15.28 2.15
C ASP A 194 -11.83 -15.98 1.96
N GLN A 195 -12.34 -16.03 0.73
CA GLN A 195 -13.57 -16.76 0.44
C GLN A 195 -13.42 -18.27 0.68
N ALA A 196 -12.28 -18.86 0.36
CA ALA A 196 -12.04 -20.28 0.61
C ALA A 196 -11.93 -20.58 2.11
N MET A 197 -11.33 -19.69 2.91
CA MET A 197 -11.26 -19.85 4.37
C MET A 197 -12.65 -19.70 5.01
N ALA A 198 -13.44 -18.70 4.64
CA ALA A 198 -14.80 -18.52 5.14
C ALA A 198 -15.70 -19.75 4.88
N GLN A 199 -15.61 -20.36 3.70
CA GLN A 199 -16.36 -21.57 3.37
C GLN A 199 -15.91 -22.80 4.16
N SER A 200 -14.66 -22.85 4.59
CA SER A 200 -14.11 -23.96 5.40
C SER A 200 -14.52 -23.89 6.87
N GLU A 201 -14.82 -22.70 7.40
CA GLU A 201 -15.29 -22.48 8.76
C GLU A 201 -16.79 -22.75 8.93
N GLU A 202 -17.57 -22.69 7.84
CA GLU A 202 -19.00 -22.99 7.83
C GLU A 202 -19.31 -24.49 7.65
N SER A 203 -18.31 -25.33 7.42
CA SER A 203 -18.45 -26.79 7.15
C SER A 203 -18.09 -27.61 8.35
#